data_3b58b7e2952bacbe14a12a66d8d5bd7c
#
_entry.id   3b58b7e2952bacbe14a12a66d8d5bd7c
#
_cell.length_a   1.000
_cell.length_b   1.000
_cell.length_c   1.000
_cell.angle_alpha   90.00
_cell.angle_beta   90.00
_cell.angle_gamma   90.00
#
_symmetry.space_group_name_H-M   'P 1'
#
loop_
_entity.id
_entity.type
_entity.pdbx_description
1 polymer ?
#
loop_
_entity_poly.entity_id
_entity_poly.type
_entity_poly.pdbx_seq_one_letter_code
_entity_poly.pdbx_strand_id
1 'polypeptide(L)'
;MFLYSVRALSNIPENFYYSEYVMKALVKKEAREGIWLEDVPMPEMGINDVMIKVKRTAICGTDMHIYNWDSWAQKTIPVPMVVGHEFVGEIVEVGSNVNDFRTGQIVSGEGHVVCGRCRNCLAGRRHLCAFTSGIGVDRPGAFAEYVVLPMSNVWEHSPGIDLDVAALFDPFGNAVHTALQYDLL
;
A
#
# COMPACT_ATOMS: atom_id res chain seq x y z
N MET A 1 19.76 14.03 -19.11
CA MET A 1 20.44 13.26 -18.05
C MET A 1 20.70 14.23 -16.90
N PHE A 2 19.72 14.38 -16.00
CA PHE A 2 19.85 15.24 -14.81
C PHE A 2 19.97 14.30 -13.59
N LEU A 3 21.19 14.23 -13.08
CA LEU A 3 21.53 13.59 -11.82
C LEU A 3 21.10 14.55 -10.69
N TYR A 4 19.96 14.32 -10.07
CA TYR A 4 19.66 14.92 -8.78
C TYR A 4 20.41 14.14 -7.70
N SER A 5 21.45 14.78 -7.17
CA SER A 5 22.29 14.27 -6.09
C SER A 5 21.46 14.10 -4.81
N VAL A 6 21.52 12.94 -4.19
CA VAL A 6 20.90 12.56 -2.90
C VAL A 6 21.41 13.43 -1.71
N ARG A 7 22.30 14.38 -1.94
CA ARG A 7 22.83 15.28 -0.90
C ARG A 7 21.92 16.45 -0.50
N ALA A 8 20.74 16.61 -1.11
CA ALA A 8 19.83 17.73 -0.81
C ALA A 8 18.86 17.49 0.36
N LEU A 9 18.82 16.29 0.96
CA LEU A 9 17.87 15.98 2.04
C LEU A 9 18.38 16.25 3.46
N SER A 10 19.66 16.63 3.64
CA SER A 10 20.25 16.88 4.97
C SER A 10 19.98 18.28 5.56
N ASN A 11 19.24 19.15 4.86
CA ASN A 11 18.92 20.51 5.30
C ASN A 11 17.43 20.85 5.20
N ILE A 12 16.53 19.87 5.33
CA ILE A 12 15.09 20.14 5.43
C ILE A 12 14.83 20.61 6.86
N PRO A 13 14.26 21.82 7.08
CA PRO A 13 13.87 22.25 8.43
C PRO A 13 12.83 21.28 9.01
N GLU A 14 12.91 20.99 10.31
CA GLU A 14 12.03 20.05 11.05
C GLU A 14 10.52 20.36 10.97
N ASN A 15 10.12 21.43 10.29
CA ASN A 15 8.74 21.88 10.08
C ASN A 15 8.33 21.95 8.61
N PHE A 16 9.00 21.20 7.73
CA PHE A 16 8.57 21.15 6.33
C PHE A 16 7.35 20.23 6.19
N TYR A 17 6.17 20.80 6.10
CA TYR A 17 4.93 20.06 5.82
C TYR A 17 5.04 19.40 4.45
N TYR A 18 4.91 18.06 4.40
CA TYR A 18 4.82 17.26 3.16
C TYR A 18 3.68 17.70 2.23
N SER A 19 2.80 18.61 2.69
CA SER A 19 1.67 19.16 1.94
C SER A 19 2.04 19.97 0.69
N GLU A 20 3.30 20.36 0.51
CA GLU A 20 3.77 21.08 -0.68
C GLU A 20 4.24 20.13 -1.80
N TYR A 21 4.47 18.85 -1.51
CA TYR A 21 4.85 17.85 -2.50
C TYR A 21 3.64 17.07 -2.95
N VAL A 22 3.43 17.03 -4.26
CA VAL A 22 2.37 16.25 -4.91
C VAL A 22 2.94 15.06 -5.65
N MET A 23 2.15 14.00 -5.78
CA MET A 23 2.45 12.82 -6.59
C MET A 23 1.29 12.50 -7.51
N LYS A 24 1.54 11.77 -8.59
CA LYS A 24 0.49 11.23 -9.45
C LYS A 24 -0.15 10.00 -8.82
N ALA A 25 -1.47 9.95 -8.86
CA ALA A 25 -2.23 8.79 -8.39
C ALA A 25 -3.51 8.58 -9.21
N LEU A 26 -3.98 7.34 -9.26
CA LEU A 26 -5.30 7.00 -9.75
C LEU A 26 -6.31 7.12 -8.59
N VAL A 27 -7.27 8.00 -8.75
CA VAL A 27 -8.20 8.40 -7.69
C VAL A 27 -9.64 8.13 -8.11
N LYS A 28 -10.39 7.49 -7.23
CA LYS A 28 -11.85 7.51 -7.25
C LYS A 28 -12.31 8.87 -6.72
N LYS A 29 -12.38 9.89 -7.57
CA LYS A 29 -12.70 11.27 -7.11
C LYS A 29 -14.20 11.60 -7.11
N GLU A 30 -14.99 10.83 -7.84
CA GLU A 30 -16.43 11.05 -7.98
C GLU A 30 -17.21 9.75 -7.79
N ALA A 31 -18.41 9.86 -7.25
CA ALA A 31 -19.33 8.76 -6.98
C ALA A 31 -20.07 8.30 -8.26
N ARG A 32 -19.31 7.92 -9.29
CA ARG A 32 -19.81 7.40 -10.59
C ARG A 32 -18.76 6.52 -11.25
N GLU A 33 -19.09 5.89 -12.36
CA GLU A 33 -18.14 5.10 -13.15
C GLU A 33 -16.90 5.92 -13.52
N GLY A 34 -15.72 5.27 -13.39
CA GLY A 34 -14.41 5.81 -13.71
C GLY A 34 -13.44 5.87 -12.53
N ILE A 35 -12.16 6.02 -12.86
CA ILE A 35 -11.02 6.30 -11.99
C ILE A 35 -10.17 7.31 -12.74
N TRP A 36 -9.65 8.32 -12.07
CA TRP A 36 -9.00 9.48 -12.70
C TRP A 36 -7.55 9.63 -12.24
N LEU A 37 -6.66 10.02 -13.17
CA LEU A 37 -5.30 10.41 -12.84
C LEU A 37 -5.32 11.84 -12.27
N GLU A 38 -4.87 11.99 -11.04
CA GLU A 38 -4.88 13.26 -10.31
C GLU A 38 -3.51 13.53 -9.67
N ASP A 39 -3.28 14.79 -9.34
CA ASP A 39 -2.21 15.18 -8.43
C ASP A 39 -2.76 15.15 -7.00
N VAL A 40 -2.12 14.39 -6.14
CA VAL A 40 -2.50 14.24 -4.74
C VAL A 40 -1.31 14.56 -3.83
N PRO A 41 -1.53 15.01 -2.59
CA PRO A 41 -0.45 15.19 -1.64
C PRO A 41 0.35 13.91 -1.42
N MET A 42 1.66 14.05 -1.17
CA MET A 42 2.47 12.93 -0.69
C MET A 42 1.87 12.34 0.59
N PRO A 43 1.87 11.01 0.77
CA PRO A 43 1.35 10.40 1.97
C PRO A 43 2.21 10.74 3.19
N GLU A 44 1.56 11.02 4.32
CA GLU A 44 2.24 11.21 5.60
C GLU A 44 2.71 9.86 6.16
N MET A 45 3.91 9.85 6.74
CA MET A 45 4.51 8.66 7.32
C MET A 45 4.58 8.75 8.84
N GLY A 46 4.09 7.70 9.50
CA GLY A 46 4.23 7.52 10.95
C GLY A 46 5.57 6.89 11.36
N ILE A 47 5.86 6.87 12.65
CA ILE A 47 7.13 6.34 13.20
C ILE A 47 7.33 4.83 12.95
N ASN A 48 6.26 4.07 12.71
CA ASN A 48 6.28 2.62 12.45
C ASN A 48 6.05 2.26 10.98
N ASP A 49 6.03 3.27 10.10
CA ASP A 49 5.67 3.08 8.71
C ASP A 49 6.91 3.08 7.81
N VAL A 50 6.73 2.55 6.63
CA VAL A 50 7.70 2.63 5.54
C VAL A 50 7.05 3.31 4.34
N MET A 51 7.80 4.20 3.69
CA MET A 51 7.40 4.81 2.41
C MET A 51 8.02 4.00 1.28
N ILE A 52 7.17 3.60 0.36
CA ILE A 52 7.53 2.73 -0.76
C ILE A 52 7.28 3.47 -2.06
N LYS A 53 8.31 3.60 -2.90
CA LYS A 53 8.19 4.07 -4.27
C LYS A 53 7.69 2.92 -5.13
N VAL A 54 6.47 3.01 -5.62
CA VAL A 54 5.82 1.95 -6.40
C VAL A 54 6.52 1.77 -7.75
N LYS A 55 6.80 0.52 -8.10
CA LYS A 55 7.47 0.13 -9.37
C LYS A 55 6.51 -0.57 -10.33
N ARG A 56 5.65 -1.46 -9.82
CA ARG A 56 4.63 -2.19 -10.56
C ARG A 56 3.38 -2.33 -9.72
N THR A 57 2.25 -2.39 -10.40
CA THR A 57 0.94 -2.66 -9.79
C THR A 57 0.20 -3.68 -10.64
N ALA A 58 -0.73 -4.40 -10.02
CA ALA A 58 -1.67 -5.28 -10.71
C ALA A 58 -3.11 -4.84 -10.42
N ILE A 59 -4.03 -5.23 -11.29
CA ILE A 59 -5.45 -4.87 -11.20
C ILE A 59 -6.21 -6.06 -10.62
N CYS A 60 -6.89 -5.83 -9.51
CA CYS A 60 -7.78 -6.79 -8.87
C CYS A 60 -9.24 -6.62 -9.33
N GLY A 61 -10.05 -7.66 -9.12
CA GLY A 61 -11.51 -7.56 -9.28
C GLY A 61 -12.14 -6.44 -8.43
N THR A 62 -11.59 -6.15 -7.27
CA THR A 62 -11.99 -5.03 -6.40
C THR A 62 -11.87 -3.69 -7.12
N ASP A 63 -10.82 -3.48 -7.90
CA ASP A 63 -10.63 -2.25 -8.67
C ASP A 63 -11.70 -2.08 -9.76
N MET A 64 -12.17 -3.19 -10.32
CA MET A 64 -13.29 -3.20 -11.30
C MET A 64 -14.61 -2.83 -10.63
N HIS A 65 -14.88 -3.30 -9.42
CA HIS A 65 -16.04 -2.88 -8.63
C HIS A 65 -16.01 -1.37 -8.34
N ILE A 66 -14.83 -0.86 -7.96
CA ILE A 66 -14.62 0.58 -7.72
C ILE A 66 -14.79 1.39 -9.02
N TYR A 67 -14.20 0.93 -10.14
CA TYR A 67 -14.33 1.57 -11.43
C TYR A 67 -15.80 1.67 -11.83
N ASN A 68 -16.54 0.56 -11.84
CA ASN A 68 -17.94 0.48 -12.25
C ASN A 68 -18.91 1.19 -11.27
N TRP A 69 -18.42 1.55 -10.08
CA TRP A 69 -19.23 2.19 -9.03
C TRP A 69 -20.48 1.39 -8.71
N ASP A 70 -20.34 0.09 -8.54
CA ASP A 70 -21.45 -0.82 -8.26
C ASP A 70 -21.99 -0.67 -6.82
N SER A 71 -22.99 -1.49 -6.48
CA SER A 71 -23.67 -1.39 -5.18
C SER A 71 -22.76 -1.66 -3.98
N TRP A 72 -21.67 -2.43 -4.14
CA TRP A 72 -20.67 -2.63 -3.10
C TRP A 72 -19.78 -1.40 -2.97
N ALA A 73 -19.23 -0.88 -4.07
CA ALA A 73 -18.39 0.30 -4.07
C ALA A 73 -19.11 1.53 -3.48
N GLN A 74 -20.39 1.72 -3.83
CA GLN A 74 -21.21 2.81 -3.31
C GLN A 74 -21.38 2.80 -1.79
N LYS A 75 -21.31 1.63 -1.16
CA LYS A 75 -21.47 1.46 0.29
C LYS A 75 -20.15 1.47 1.04
N THR A 76 -19.03 1.15 0.35
CA THR A 76 -17.77 0.82 0.98
C THR A 76 -16.71 1.89 0.74
N ILE A 77 -16.64 2.46 -0.47
CA ILE A 77 -15.52 3.32 -0.87
C ILE A 77 -15.81 4.78 -0.51
N PRO A 78 -15.02 5.41 0.36
CA PRO A 78 -15.09 6.85 0.55
C PRO A 78 -14.55 7.57 -0.70
N VAL A 79 -15.15 8.70 -1.02
CA VAL A 79 -14.74 9.55 -2.15
C VAL A 79 -14.29 10.90 -1.62
N PRO A 80 -13.08 11.39 -1.94
CA PRO A 80 -12.08 10.80 -2.84
C PRO A 80 -11.24 9.69 -2.20
N MET A 81 -10.74 8.72 -3.03
CA MET A 81 -9.87 7.63 -2.58
C MET A 81 -8.81 7.31 -3.64
N VAL A 82 -7.54 7.25 -3.25
CA VAL A 82 -6.48 6.65 -4.07
C VAL A 82 -6.69 5.14 -4.05
N VAL A 83 -6.85 4.52 -5.21
CA VAL A 83 -7.20 3.09 -5.32
C VAL A 83 -5.96 2.20 -5.48
N GLY A 84 -6.17 0.87 -5.59
CA GLY A 84 -5.12 -0.12 -5.82
C GLY A 84 -4.52 -0.70 -4.54
N HIS A 85 -4.20 -2.01 -4.55
CA HIS A 85 -3.68 -2.72 -3.38
C HIS A 85 -2.68 -3.83 -3.75
N GLU A 86 -2.53 -4.16 -5.01
CA GLU A 86 -1.55 -5.13 -5.51
C GLU A 86 -0.35 -4.37 -6.09
N PHE A 87 0.82 -4.49 -5.46
CA PHE A 87 1.99 -3.72 -5.89
C PHE A 87 3.31 -4.33 -5.43
N VAL A 88 4.39 -3.91 -6.07
CA VAL A 88 5.77 -4.05 -5.63
C VAL A 88 6.48 -2.71 -5.78
N GLY A 89 7.38 -2.40 -4.86
CA GLY A 89 8.13 -1.16 -4.89
C GLY A 89 9.45 -1.24 -4.12
N GLU A 90 10.10 -0.09 -4.02
CA GLU A 90 11.37 0.09 -3.32
C GLU A 90 11.15 1.00 -2.11
N ILE A 91 11.63 0.60 -0.95
CA ILE A 91 11.60 1.44 0.24
C ILE A 91 12.50 2.66 0.01
N VAL A 92 11.93 3.85 0.16
CA VAL A 92 12.65 5.13 0.02
C VAL A 92 12.83 5.85 1.35
N GLU A 93 11.97 5.56 2.34
CA GLU A 93 12.06 6.14 3.68
C GLU A 93 11.49 5.15 4.71
N VAL A 94 12.03 5.18 5.93
CA VAL A 94 11.57 4.36 7.06
C VAL A 94 11.34 5.23 8.28
N GLY A 95 10.28 4.94 9.02
CA GLY A 95 9.95 5.61 10.28
C GLY A 95 10.99 5.34 11.37
N SER A 96 11.08 6.25 12.33
CA SER A 96 12.12 6.20 13.37
C SER A 96 12.10 4.96 14.27
N ASN A 97 11.01 4.20 14.29
CA ASN A 97 10.87 2.96 15.04
C ASN A 97 11.00 1.69 14.17
N VAL A 98 11.30 1.85 12.88
CA VAL A 98 11.49 0.74 11.94
C VAL A 98 12.96 0.30 11.95
N ASN A 99 13.23 -0.93 12.44
CA ASN A 99 14.59 -1.48 12.56
C ASN A 99 14.84 -2.63 11.58
N ASP A 100 13.77 -3.27 11.09
CA ASP A 100 13.85 -4.48 10.27
C ASP A 100 13.95 -4.18 8.77
N PHE A 101 13.71 -2.93 8.38
CA PHE A 101 13.74 -2.48 6.99
C PHE A 101 14.70 -1.31 6.79
N ARG A 102 15.18 -1.17 5.55
CA ARG A 102 16.06 -0.07 5.12
C ARG A 102 15.74 0.37 3.69
N THR A 103 16.12 1.58 3.36
CA THR A 103 16.00 2.12 2.00
C THR A 103 16.72 1.25 0.97
N GLY A 104 16.15 1.15 -0.23
CA GLY A 104 16.66 0.35 -1.34
C GLY A 104 16.17 -1.10 -1.37
N GLN A 105 15.50 -1.59 -0.33
CA GLN A 105 14.90 -2.93 -0.35
C GLN A 105 13.69 -2.98 -1.29
N ILE A 106 13.56 -4.07 -2.04
CA ILE A 106 12.38 -4.36 -2.87
C ILE A 106 11.36 -5.11 -2.03
N VAL A 107 10.15 -4.58 -2.00
CA VAL A 107 9.09 -5.07 -1.11
C VAL A 107 7.74 -5.09 -1.79
N SER A 108 6.86 -6.00 -1.34
CA SER A 108 5.41 -5.94 -1.56
C SER A 108 4.70 -5.72 -0.23
N GLY A 109 3.42 -5.39 -0.29
CA GLY A 109 2.61 -5.14 0.90
C GLY A 109 1.44 -6.10 1.01
N GLU A 110 1.05 -6.41 2.26
CA GLU A 110 -0.25 -7.00 2.59
C GLU A 110 -1.28 -5.88 2.68
N GLY A 111 -2.31 -5.96 1.83
CA GLY A 111 -3.34 -4.92 1.70
C GLY A 111 -4.25 -4.75 2.92
N HIS A 112 -4.30 -5.71 3.84
CA HIS A 112 -5.18 -5.69 5.00
C HIS A 112 -4.43 -5.23 6.26
N VAL A 113 -4.50 -3.96 6.56
CA VAL A 113 -3.91 -3.39 7.79
C VAL A 113 -4.81 -3.71 8.99
N VAL A 114 -4.28 -4.50 9.91
CA VAL A 114 -5.02 -4.97 11.09
C VAL A 114 -4.76 -4.12 12.33
N CYS A 115 -5.70 -4.07 13.26
CA CYS A 115 -5.57 -3.23 14.46
C CYS A 115 -4.53 -3.71 15.48
N GLY A 116 -4.04 -4.95 15.38
CA GLY A 116 -3.05 -5.56 16.28
C GLY A 116 -3.53 -5.86 17.73
N ARG A 117 -4.68 -5.35 18.16
CA ARG A 117 -5.11 -5.35 19.58
C ARG A 117 -6.48 -5.99 19.86
N CYS A 118 -7.27 -6.33 18.86
CA CYS A 118 -8.53 -7.03 19.10
C CYS A 118 -8.27 -8.50 19.51
N ARG A 119 -9.30 -9.16 20.02
CA ARG A 119 -9.22 -10.57 20.45
C ARG A 119 -8.60 -11.48 19.39
N ASN A 120 -8.99 -11.31 18.13
CA ASN A 120 -8.48 -12.14 17.03
C ASN A 120 -7.00 -11.87 16.75
N CYS A 121 -6.59 -10.60 16.72
CA CYS A 121 -5.19 -10.23 16.52
C CYS A 121 -4.29 -10.77 17.64
N LEU A 122 -4.72 -10.63 18.90
CA LEU A 122 -3.98 -11.14 20.06
C LEU A 122 -3.92 -12.67 20.10
N ALA A 123 -4.90 -13.35 19.50
CA ALA A 123 -4.91 -14.81 19.35
C ALA A 123 -4.14 -15.31 18.13
N GLY A 124 -3.37 -14.45 17.41
CA GLY A 124 -2.64 -14.81 16.20
C GLY A 124 -3.51 -14.97 14.96
N ARG A 125 -4.81 -14.67 15.05
CA ARG A 125 -5.79 -14.78 13.95
C ARG A 125 -6.01 -13.43 13.29
N ARG A 126 -4.94 -12.81 12.77
CA ARG A 126 -4.98 -11.46 12.20
C ARG A 126 -5.94 -11.34 11.02
N HIS A 127 -6.05 -12.36 10.17
CA HIS A 127 -7.01 -12.44 9.06
C HIS A 127 -8.48 -12.34 9.49
N LEU A 128 -8.79 -12.51 10.78
CA LEU A 128 -10.11 -12.32 11.37
C LEU A 128 -10.22 -11.01 12.17
N CYS A 129 -9.36 -10.03 11.91
CA CYS A 129 -9.42 -8.75 12.61
C CYS A 129 -10.77 -8.07 12.36
N ALA A 130 -11.44 -7.65 13.46
CA ALA A 130 -12.73 -6.95 13.37
C ALA A 130 -12.60 -5.49 12.91
N PHE A 131 -11.37 -4.97 12.82
CA PHE A 131 -11.06 -3.58 12.50
C PHE A 131 -9.99 -3.50 11.40
N THR A 132 -10.09 -4.38 10.42
CA THR A 132 -9.23 -4.35 9.24
C THR A 132 -9.49 -3.08 8.43
N SER A 133 -8.42 -2.46 7.95
CA SER A 133 -8.46 -1.32 7.04
C SER A 133 -7.72 -1.68 5.76
N GLY A 134 -8.45 -1.78 4.64
CA GLY A 134 -7.90 -2.15 3.34
C GLY A 134 -7.25 -0.97 2.62
N ILE A 135 -6.03 -1.13 2.11
CA ILE A 135 -5.43 -0.12 1.22
C ILE A 135 -6.21 -0.08 -0.09
N GLY A 136 -6.40 1.11 -0.65
CA GLY A 136 -7.23 1.32 -1.84
C GLY A 136 -8.73 1.19 -1.61
N VAL A 137 -9.18 0.91 -0.37
CA VAL A 137 -10.59 0.71 0.02
C VAL A 137 -10.97 1.63 1.17
N ASP A 138 -10.32 1.50 2.33
CA ASP A 138 -10.61 2.29 3.53
C ASP A 138 -9.53 3.35 3.79
N ARG A 139 -8.39 3.20 3.15
CA ARG A 139 -7.22 4.09 3.24
C ARG A 139 -6.53 4.19 1.88
N PRO A 140 -5.71 5.25 1.63
CA PRO A 140 -5.05 5.44 0.35
C PRO A 140 -4.31 4.20 -0.15
N GLY A 141 -4.46 3.90 -1.43
CA GLY A 141 -3.94 2.72 -2.11
C GLY A 141 -2.63 2.95 -2.85
N ALA A 142 -2.26 1.95 -3.63
CA ALA A 142 -0.95 1.82 -4.29
C ALA A 142 -0.95 2.17 -5.78
N PHE A 143 -2.08 2.57 -6.39
CA PHE A 143 -2.05 3.11 -7.76
C PHE A 143 -1.59 4.58 -7.72
N ALA A 144 -0.39 4.78 -7.19
CA ALA A 144 0.26 6.06 -6.97
C ALA A 144 1.78 5.90 -7.12
N GLU A 145 2.51 7.01 -7.21
CA GLU A 145 3.98 6.95 -7.25
C GLU A 145 4.58 6.47 -5.92
N TYR A 146 3.89 6.76 -4.80
CA TYR A 146 4.30 6.34 -3.45
C TYR A 146 3.12 5.83 -2.65
N VAL A 147 3.40 4.86 -1.77
CA VAL A 147 2.45 4.35 -0.78
C VAL A 147 3.15 4.23 0.57
N VAL A 148 2.40 4.47 1.65
CA VAL A 148 2.89 4.31 3.03
C VAL A 148 2.14 3.17 3.69
N LEU A 149 2.90 2.24 4.28
CA LEU A 149 2.37 1.09 5.01
C LEU A 149 3.05 0.94 6.37
N PRO A 150 2.33 0.43 7.38
CA PRO A 150 2.97 -0.07 8.60
C PRO A 150 3.99 -1.16 8.26
N MET A 151 5.16 -1.16 8.91
CA MET A 151 6.20 -2.16 8.69
C MET A 151 5.68 -3.61 8.86
N SER A 152 4.65 -3.82 9.68
CA SER A 152 4.02 -5.13 9.88
C SER A 152 3.26 -5.68 8.66
N ASN A 153 3.06 -4.85 7.65
CA ASN A 153 2.36 -5.18 6.41
C ASN A 153 3.31 -5.24 5.21
N VAL A 154 4.62 -5.20 5.43
CA VAL A 154 5.63 -5.15 4.37
C VAL A 154 6.43 -6.44 4.35
N TRP A 155 6.70 -6.96 3.15
CA TRP A 155 7.44 -8.18 2.90
C TRP A 155 8.59 -7.92 1.95
N GLU A 156 9.83 -8.21 2.39
CA GLU A 156 11.01 -8.10 1.55
C GLU A 156 11.10 -9.25 0.56
N HIS A 157 11.50 -8.93 -0.65
CA HIS A 157 11.79 -9.90 -1.70
C HIS A 157 13.28 -10.20 -1.79
N SER A 158 13.59 -11.43 -2.23
CA SER A 158 14.96 -11.81 -2.56
C SER A 158 15.50 -10.94 -3.70
N PRO A 159 16.83 -10.63 -3.70
CA PRO A 159 17.44 -9.91 -4.80
C PRO A 159 17.20 -10.60 -6.16
N GLY A 160 16.85 -9.81 -7.16
CA GLY A 160 16.65 -10.31 -8.52
C GLY A 160 15.25 -10.90 -8.79
N ILE A 161 14.30 -10.73 -7.88
CA ILE A 161 12.90 -11.09 -8.16
C ILE A 161 12.39 -10.33 -9.39
N ASP A 162 11.62 -11.02 -10.22
CA ASP A 162 10.87 -10.38 -11.29
C ASP A 162 9.76 -9.49 -10.69
N LEU A 163 9.81 -8.20 -11.00
CA LEU A 163 8.87 -7.23 -10.42
C LEU A 163 7.43 -7.43 -10.92
N ASP A 164 7.25 -7.95 -12.14
CA ASP A 164 5.92 -8.21 -12.68
C ASP A 164 5.27 -9.39 -11.93
N VAL A 165 6.08 -10.38 -11.53
CA VAL A 165 5.63 -11.48 -10.64
C VAL A 165 5.41 -10.98 -9.22
N ALA A 166 6.32 -10.15 -8.69
CA ALA A 166 6.23 -9.65 -7.31
C ALA A 166 4.99 -8.76 -7.08
N ALA A 167 4.49 -8.07 -8.11
CA ALA A 167 3.25 -7.30 -8.03
C ALA A 167 2.01 -8.17 -7.73
N LEU A 168 2.08 -9.49 -7.98
CA LEU A 168 0.99 -10.45 -7.76
C LEU A 168 1.06 -11.16 -6.40
N PHE A 169 1.95 -10.74 -5.50
CA PHE A 169 2.12 -11.43 -4.22
C PHE A 169 0.93 -11.29 -3.26
N ASP A 170 0.13 -10.22 -3.38
CA ASP A 170 -1.12 -10.11 -2.60
C ASP A 170 -2.12 -11.24 -2.97
N PRO A 171 -2.57 -11.40 -4.22
CA PRO A 171 -3.46 -12.50 -4.58
C PRO A 171 -2.80 -13.87 -4.42
N PHE A 172 -1.50 -14.00 -4.62
CA PHE A 172 -0.76 -15.23 -4.35
C PHE A 172 -0.81 -15.61 -2.87
N GLY A 173 -0.59 -14.65 -1.97
CA GLY A 173 -0.70 -14.85 -0.51
C GLY A 173 -2.09 -15.32 -0.10
N ASN A 174 -3.14 -14.72 -0.66
CA ASN A 174 -4.54 -15.14 -0.44
C ASN A 174 -4.78 -16.57 -0.91
N ALA A 175 -4.26 -16.96 -2.07
CA ALA A 175 -4.37 -18.32 -2.60
C ALA A 175 -3.65 -19.35 -1.71
N VAL A 176 -2.39 -19.03 -1.30
CA VAL A 176 -1.59 -19.88 -0.40
C VAL A 176 -2.29 -20.03 0.96
N HIS A 177 -2.75 -18.92 1.55
CA HIS A 177 -3.49 -18.96 2.81
C HIS A 177 -4.72 -19.85 2.72
N THR A 178 -5.51 -19.73 1.65
CA THR A 178 -6.70 -20.56 1.43
C THR A 178 -6.33 -22.04 1.31
N ALA A 179 -5.32 -22.37 0.51
CA ALA A 179 -4.89 -23.75 0.30
C ALA A 179 -4.38 -24.41 1.60
N LEU A 180 -3.67 -23.65 2.44
CA LEU A 180 -3.10 -24.16 3.70
C LEU A 180 -4.11 -24.22 4.87
N GLN A 181 -5.33 -23.67 4.72
CA GLN A 181 -6.38 -23.79 5.74
C GLN A 181 -6.99 -25.18 5.79
N TYR A 182 -6.81 -25.98 4.77
CA TYR A 182 -7.35 -27.34 4.67
C TYR A 182 -6.19 -28.34 4.65
N ASP A 183 -6.34 -29.43 5.37
CA ASP A 183 -5.43 -30.57 5.29
C ASP A 183 -5.72 -31.31 3.98
N LEU A 184 -5.02 -30.93 2.93
CA LEU A 184 -5.18 -31.47 1.58
C LEU A 184 -4.27 -32.66 1.29
N LEU A 185 -3.51 -33.20 2.29
CA LEU A 185 -2.59 -34.31 2.17
C LEU A 185 -3.09 -35.51 2.99
#